data_22ac2df1d1509130759accdaba39de1f
#
_entry.id   22ac2df1d1509130759accdaba39de1f
#
_cell.length_a   1.000
_cell.length_b   1.000
_cell.length_c   1.000
_cell.angle_alpha   90.00
_cell.angle_beta   90.00
_cell.angle_gamma   90.00
#
_symmetry.space_group_name_H-M   'P 1'
#
loop_
_entity.id
_entity.type
_entity.pdbx_description
1 polymer ?
#
loop_
_entity_poly.entity_id
_entity_poly.type
_entity_poly.pdbx_seq_one_letter_code
_entity_poly.pdbx_strand_id
1 'polypeptide(L)'
;MFFDTIGKNGTEKKSDRKERIFILKIGNITIPKTAGLAPMAGVGDRAFREICKEFHCAYVVGEMASSKGLTFQGTKTEELLFLSEKERPAAVQIFGDDPQIMAQAARLTLKFQPDIIDINMGCPAPKVAGNGGGSALMKNPKLAGEIVKAVSSAVDVPVTVKF
;
A
#
# COMPACT_ATOMS: atom_id res chain seq x y z
N MET A 1 -4.14 45.98 12.46
CA MET A 1 -3.75 46.90 13.53
C MET A 1 -4.66 46.65 14.71
N PHE A 2 -4.28 45.70 15.57
CA PHE A 2 -4.90 45.53 16.89
C PHE A 2 -3.80 45.19 17.88
N PHE A 3 -3.71 46.06 18.91
CA PHE A 3 -2.68 46.04 19.92
C PHE A 3 -3.03 45.08 21.05
N ASP A 4 -1.99 44.41 21.55
CA ASP A 4 -1.92 43.63 22.75
C ASP A 4 -2.35 44.39 24.02
N THR A 5 -2.93 43.63 24.93
CA THR A 5 -2.96 44.00 26.32
C THR A 5 -2.26 42.92 27.12
N ILE A 6 -1.10 43.25 27.67
CA ILE A 6 -0.32 42.45 28.60
C ILE A 6 -1.07 42.35 29.92
N GLY A 7 -1.44 41.15 30.31
CA GLY A 7 -2.04 40.79 31.60
C GLY A 7 -1.25 39.67 32.25
N LYS A 8 -0.79 39.96 33.48
CA LYS A 8 0.17 39.26 34.34
C LYS A 8 -0.28 37.88 34.83
N ASN A 9 0.74 37.03 34.99
CA ASN A 9 0.88 35.95 35.98
C ASN A 9 -0.30 34.98 36.17
N GLY A 10 -0.23 33.90 35.46
CA GLY A 10 -0.86 32.64 35.80
C GLY A 10 0.08 31.53 35.42
N THR A 11 0.51 30.75 36.40
CA THR A 11 1.21 29.47 36.18
C THR A 11 0.27 28.53 35.44
N GLU A 12 0.27 28.61 34.13
CA GLU A 12 -0.43 27.61 33.30
C GLU A 12 0.28 26.26 33.51
N LYS A 13 -0.38 25.39 34.25
CA LYS A 13 -0.15 23.96 34.20
C LYS A 13 -0.13 23.60 32.74
N LYS A 14 1.02 23.16 32.23
CA LYS A 14 1.08 22.42 30.96
C LYS A 14 0.06 21.29 31.08
N SER A 15 -1.12 21.53 30.56
CA SER A 15 -2.12 20.48 30.43
C SER A 15 -1.50 19.40 29.55
N ASP A 16 -1.48 18.19 30.07
CA ASP A 16 -1.27 16.95 29.33
C ASP A 16 -2.18 16.93 28.11
N ARG A 17 -1.77 17.59 27.06
CA ARG A 17 -2.27 17.31 25.74
C ARG A 17 -1.66 15.97 25.37
N LYS A 18 -2.26 14.87 25.87
CA LYS A 18 -2.06 13.55 25.27
C LYS A 18 -2.31 13.76 23.80
N GLU A 19 -1.24 13.85 23.03
CA GLU A 19 -1.33 13.74 21.57
C GLU A 19 -2.16 12.49 21.32
N ARG A 20 -3.38 12.68 20.83
CA ARG A 20 -4.20 11.58 20.34
C ARG A 20 -3.45 11.10 19.11
N ILE A 21 -2.56 10.13 19.30
CA ILE A 21 -1.93 9.42 18.20
C ILE A 21 -3.10 8.75 17.47
N PHE A 22 -3.52 9.34 16.36
CA PHE A 22 -4.52 8.75 15.51
C PHE A 22 -3.88 7.54 14.87
N ILE A 23 -4.32 6.36 15.29
CA ILE A 23 -3.86 5.07 14.80
C ILE A 23 -4.87 4.59 13.75
N LEU A 24 -4.36 4.18 12.59
CA LEU A 24 -5.10 3.45 11.57
C LEU A 24 -4.75 1.98 11.69
N LYS A 25 -5.73 1.09 11.55
CA LYS A 25 -5.50 -0.36 11.47
C LYS A 25 -5.86 -0.88 10.09
N ILE A 26 -4.97 -1.66 9.52
CA ILE A 26 -5.21 -2.45 8.31
C ILE A 26 -5.06 -3.92 8.73
N GLY A 27 -6.17 -4.60 8.96
CA GLY A 27 -6.15 -5.92 9.61
C GLY A 27 -5.49 -5.85 10.99
N ASN A 28 -4.42 -6.63 11.18
CA ASN A 28 -3.61 -6.64 12.40
C ASN A 28 -2.46 -5.61 12.40
N ILE A 29 -2.23 -4.92 11.28
CA ILE A 29 -1.16 -3.93 11.13
C ILE A 29 -1.64 -2.58 11.67
N THR A 30 -0.86 -2.02 12.59
CA THR A 30 -1.09 -0.69 13.17
C THR A 30 -0.16 0.31 12.51
N ILE A 31 -0.71 1.38 11.94
CA ILE A 31 0.04 2.44 11.29
C ILE A 31 -0.31 3.81 11.89
N PRO A 32 0.68 4.72 12.06
CA PRO A 32 0.42 6.10 12.45
C PRO A 32 -0.47 6.79 11.41
N LYS A 33 -1.37 7.66 11.83
CA LYS A 33 -2.20 8.44 10.92
C LYS A 33 -1.41 9.63 10.38
N THR A 34 -0.48 9.34 9.50
CA THR A 34 0.32 10.33 8.76
C THR A 34 0.12 10.12 7.25
N ALA A 35 1.15 10.32 6.45
CA ALA A 35 1.12 10.04 5.02
C ALA A 35 1.59 8.61 4.73
N GLY A 36 0.96 7.95 3.75
CA GLY A 36 1.44 6.71 3.14
C GLY A 36 1.98 6.99 1.74
N LEU A 37 3.04 6.27 1.33
CA LEU A 37 3.53 6.35 -0.03
C LEU A 37 2.69 5.46 -0.95
N ALA A 38 2.04 6.09 -1.93
CA ALA A 38 1.32 5.36 -2.98
C ALA A 38 2.29 4.68 -3.96
N PRO A 39 1.88 3.57 -4.61
CA PRO A 39 2.70 2.92 -5.62
C PRO A 39 2.91 3.82 -6.83
N MET A 40 4.16 3.96 -7.28
CA MET A 40 4.54 4.75 -8.44
C MET A 40 5.52 3.97 -9.30
N ALA A 41 5.04 3.43 -10.44
CA ALA A 41 5.86 2.66 -11.37
C ALA A 41 7.03 3.50 -11.93
N GLY A 42 8.24 2.98 -11.84
CA GLY A 42 9.47 3.65 -12.27
C GLY A 42 9.99 4.74 -11.32
N VAL A 43 9.35 4.94 -10.17
CA VAL A 43 9.74 5.95 -9.16
C VAL A 43 9.81 5.35 -7.77
N GLY A 44 8.84 4.51 -7.41
CA GLY A 44 8.70 3.93 -6.08
C GLY A 44 9.64 2.73 -5.85
N ASP A 45 10.90 2.84 -6.25
CA ASP A 45 11.91 1.84 -6.00
C ASP A 45 12.25 1.74 -4.49
N ARG A 46 13.07 0.76 -4.13
CA ARG A 46 13.47 0.55 -2.74
C ARG A 46 14.14 1.78 -2.13
N ALA A 47 15.06 2.41 -2.84
CA ALA A 47 15.83 3.55 -2.31
C ALA A 47 14.88 4.71 -1.98
N PHE A 48 13.95 5.01 -2.89
CA PHE A 48 12.95 6.04 -2.68
C PHE A 48 12.00 5.71 -1.51
N ARG A 49 11.56 4.46 -1.38
CA ARG A 49 10.69 4.04 -0.27
C ARG A 49 11.41 4.14 1.09
N GLU A 50 12.69 3.73 1.17
CA GLU A 50 13.48 3.87 2.39
C GLU A 50 13.65 5.36 2.79
N ILE A 51 13.92 6.25 1.84
CA ILE A 51 13.98 7.70 2.07
C ILE A 51 12.64 8.22 2.62
N CYS A 52 11.52 7.82 2.02
CA CYS A 52 10.19 8.22 2.53
C CYS A 52 9.98 7.80 3.98
N LYS A 53 10.48 6.64 4.38
CA LYS A 53 10.42 6.19 5.79
C LYS A 53 11.26 7.05 6.72
N GLU A 54 12.42 7.53 6.28
CA GLU A 54 13.24 8.48 7.05
C GLU A 54 12.49 9.80 7.31
N PHE A 55 11.60 10.19 6.39
CA PHE A 55 10.69 11.34 6.55
C PHE A 55 9.34 10.97 7.21
N HIS A 56 9.31 9.90 8.01
CA HIS A 56 8.16 9.46 8.81
C HIS A 56 6.91 9.06 8.01
N CYS A 57 7.10 8.56 6.77
CA CYS A 57 6.01 7.94 6.02
C CYS A 57 5.46 6.75 6.84
N ALA A 58 4.14 6.71 7.05
CA ALA A 58 3.50 5.71 7.90
C ALA A 58 3.66 4.28 7.35
N TYR A 59 3.42 4.11 6.07
CA TYR A 59 3.66 2.86 5.35
C TYR A 59 3.93 3.16 3.87
N VAL A 60 4.52 2.21 3.19
CA VAL A 60 4.88 2.33 1.77
C VAL A 60 4.28 1.19 0.97
N VAL A 61 3.93 1.47 -0.29
CA VAL A 61 3.49 0.46 -1.25
C VAL A 61 4.50 0.42 -2.39
N GLY A 62 5.03 -0.78 -2.68
CA GLY A 62 5.95 -1.00 -3.79
C GLY A 62 5.32 -0.82 -5.16
N GLU A 63 6.14 -0.88 -6.21
CA GLU A 63 5.67 -0.83 -7.57
C GLU A 63 4.77 -2.03 -7.89
N MET A 64 3.81 -1.83 -8.81
CA MET A 64 2.87 -2.89 -9.17
C MET A 64 3.53 -3.99 -9.99
N ALA A 65 3.36 -5.24 -9.57
CA ALA A 65 3.82 -6.44 -10.24
C ALA A 65 2.69 -7.15 -11.01
N SER A 66 2.98 -7.62 -12.22
CA SER A 66 2.01 -8.39 -12.99
C SER A 66 1.79 -9.78 -12.39
N SER A 67 0.55 -10.16 -12.10
CA SER A 67 0.21 -11.50 -11.63
C SER A 67 0.64 -12.58 -12.62
N LYS A 68 0.40 -12.37 -13.92
CA LYS A 68 0.86 -13.26 -15.00
C LYS A 68 2.40 -13.30 -15.04
N GLY A 69 3.08 -12.16 -14.86
CA GLY A 69 4.54 -12.11 -14.81
C GLY A 69 5.13 -12.92 -13.65
N LEU A 70 4.49 -12.91 -12.49
CA LEU A 70 4.91 -13.68 -11.31
C LEU A 70 4.69 -15.18 -11.50
N THR A 71 3.54 -15.59 -12.06
CA THR A 71 3.19 -17.00 -12.24
C THR A 71 3.99 -17.68 -13.34
N PHE A 72 4.42 -16.94 -14.35
CA PHE A 72 5.21 -17.47 -15.47
C PHE A 72 6.73 -17.23 -15.35
N GLN A 73 7.24 -17.03 -14.13
CA GLN A 73 8.68 -16.96 -13.78
C GLN A 73 9.46 -15.78 -14.38
N GLY A 74 8.91 -14.59 -14.33
CA GLY A 74 9.62 -13.37 -14.69
C GLY A 74 10.53 -12.87 -13.56
N THR A 75 11.84 -13.17 -13.60
CA THR A 75 12.83 -12.70 -12.60
C THR A 75 12.79 -11.19 -12.35
N LYS A 76 12.61 -10.38 -13.40
CA LYS A 76 12.46 -8.92 -13.28
C LYS A 76 11.25 -8.48 -12.46
N THR A 77 10.18 -9.26 -12.45
CA THR A 77 8.97 -8.96 -11.68
C THR A 77 9.22 -9.18 -10.18
N GLU A 78 10.08 -10.14 -9.84
CA GLU A 78 10.43 -10.42 -8.45
C GLU A 78 11.26 -9.30 -7.81
N GLU A 79 12.15 -8.65 -8.58
CA GLU A 79 12.95 -7.53 -8.09
C GLU A 79 12.09 -6.36 -7.57
N LEU A 80 10.92 -6.14 -8.19
CA LEU A 80 9.96 -5.11 -7.76
C LEU A 80 9.32 -5.39 -6.40
N LEU A 81 9.32 -6.65 -5.97
CA LEU A 81 8.64 -7.11 -4.75
C LEU A 81 9.55 -7.14 -3.52
N PHE A 82 10.85 -6.91 -3.70
CA PHE A 82 11.78 -6.93 -2.58
C PHE A 82 11.46 -5.80 -1.58
N LEU A 83 11.35 -6.15 -0.30
CA LEU A 83 11.11 -5.24 0.81
C LEU A 83 12.25 -5.34 1.82
N SER A 84 12.75 -4.20 2.29
CA SER A 84 13.73 -4.16 3.37
C SER A 84 13.06 -3.97 4.73
N GLU A 85 13.77 -4.30 5.81
CA GLU A 85 13.28 -4.04 7.17
C GLU A 85 13.06 -2.55 7.48
N LYS A 86 13.76 -1.67 6.79
CA LYS A 86 13.61 -0.21 6.95
C LYS A 86 12.29 0.32 6.41
N GLU A 87 11.65 -0.42 5.51
CA GLU A 87 10.40 -0.01 4.86
C GLU A 87 9.15 -0.36 5.65
N ARG A 88 9.26 -1.18 6.71
CA ARG A 88 8.12 -1.72 7.46
C ARG A 88 7.31 -0.64 8.21
N PRO A 89 5.96 -0.73 8.24
CA PRO A 89 5.16 -1.69 7.47
C PRO A 89 5.13 -1.33 5.98
N ALA A 90 5.19 -2.36 5.14
CA ALA A 90 5.28 -2.22 3.70
C ALA A 90 4.35 -3.19 2.95
N ALA A 91 3.80 -2.72 1.84
CA ALA A 91 2.93 -3.51 0.98
C ALA A 91 3.60 -3.83 -0.36
N VAL A 92 3.36 -5.02 -0.88
CA VAL A 92 3.55 -5.33 -2.29
C VAL A 92 2.25 -5.08 -3.04
N GLN A 93 2.32 -4.58 -4.28
CA GLN A 93 1.15 -4.40 -5.11
C GLN A 93 1.18 -5.33 -6.32
N ILE A 94 0.06 -6.01 -6.57
CA ILE A 94 -0.13 -6.87 -7.73
C ILE A 94 -1.30 -6.38 -8.60
N PHE A 95 -1.25 -6.68 -9.90
CA PHE A 95 -2.34 -6.41 -10.82
C PHE A 95 -2.60 -7.58 -11.76
N GLY A 96 -3.84 -7.71 -12.21
CA GLY A 96 -4.28 -8.72 -13.16
C GLY A 96 -5.79 -8.68 -13.34
N ASP A 97 -6.28 -9.58 -14.18
CA ASP A 97 -7.67 -9.68 -14.64
C ASP A 97 -8.30 -11.06 -14.36
N ASP A 98 -7.50 -12.03 -13.87
CA ASP A 98 -7.94 -13.41 -13.61
C ASP A 98 -7.86 -13.70 -12.10
N PRO A 99 -8.98 -14.08 -11.43
CA PRO A 99 -8.99 -14.34 -9.99
C PRO A 99 -8.04 -15.46 -9.54
N GLN A 100 -7.88 -16.52 -10.35
CA GLN A 100 -7.05 -17.67 -9.99
C GLN A 100 -5.56 -17.32 -10.12
N ILE A 101 -5.18 -16.63 -11.19
CA ILE A 101 -3.81 -16.14 -11.39
C ILE A 101 -3.45 -15.11 -10.32
N MET A 102 -4.38 -14.23 -9.96
CA MET A 102 -4.18 -13.24 -8.89
C MET A 102 -3.98 -13.91 -7.52
N ALA A 103 -4.77 -14.93 -7.19
CA ALA A 103 -4.60 -15.70 -5.97
C ALA A 103 -3.26 -16.46 -5.94
N GLN A 104 -2.84 -17.04 -7.07
CA GLN A 104 -1.54 -17.70 -7.17
C GLN A 104 -0.39 -16.69 -7.03
N ALA A 105 -0.47 -15.55 -7.71
CA ALA A 105 0.50 -14.48 -7.59
C ALA A 105 0.62 -13.98 -6.15
N ALA A 106 -0.51 -13.78 -5.45
CA ALA A 106 -0.51 -13.37 -4.04
C ALA A 106 0.28 -14.35 -3.16
N ARG A 107 0.07 -15.68 -3.32
CA ARG A 107 0.87 -16.68 -2.59
C ARG A 107 2.36 -16.57 -2.91
N LEU A 108 2.73 -16.33 -4.16
CA LEU A 108 4.13 -16.18 -4.56
C LEU A 108 4.78 -14.93 -3.94
N THR A 109 4.01 -13.88 -3.65
CA THR A 109 4.54 -12.69 -2.98
C THR A 109 4.92 -12.94 -1.53
N LEU A 110 4.37 -13.96 -0.86
CA LEU A 110 4.64 -14.23 0.56
C LEU A 110 6.12 -14.53 0.84
N LYS A 111 6.90 -15.01 -0.13
CA LYS A 111 8.35 -15.21 0.02
C LYS A 111 9.10 -13.90 0.30
N PHE A 112 8.52 -12.74 -0.05
CA PHE A 112 9.07 -11.41 0.24
C PHE A 112 8.56 -10.84 1.57
N GLN A 113 7.77 -11.61 2.32
CA GLN A 113 7.24 -11.27 3.64
C GLN A 113 6.55 -9.90 3.70
N PRO A 114 5.62 -9.57 2.79
CA PRO A 114 4.91 -8.30 2.86
C PRO A 114 4.04 -8.22 4.12
N ASP A 115 3.91 -7.02 4.69
CA ASP A 115 2.93 -6.79 5.77
C ASP A 115 1.50 -6.71 5.23
N ILE A 116 1.35 -6.28 3.97
CA ILE A 116 0.08 -6.09 3.29
C ILE A 116 0.26 -6.49 1.81
N ILE A 117 -0.76 -7.10 1.22
CA ILE A 117 -0.84 -7.26 -0.25
C ILE A 117 -1.90 -6.29 -0.76
N ASP A 118 -1.50 -5.41 -1.69
CA ASP A 118 -2.39 -4.45 -2.31
C ASP A 118 -2.75 -4.86 -3.74
N ILE A 119 -4.01 -4.68 -4.13
CA ILE A 119 -4.50 -4.99 -5.47
C ILE A 119 -4.69 -3.68 -6.24
N ASN A 120 -4.02 -3.54 -7.39
CA ASN A 120 -4.21 -2.40 -8.27
C ASN A 120 -5.48 -2.56 -9.11
N MET A 121 -6.44 -1.66 -8.90
CA MET A 121 -7.67 -1.52 -9.71
C MET A 121 -7.84 -0.11 -10.29
N GLY A 122 -6.77 0.70 -10.29
CA GLY A 122 -6.84 2.10 -10.71
C GLY A 122 -5.92 2.49 -11.86
N CYS A 123 -4.93 1.67 -12.22
CA CYS A 123 -3.96 2.01 -13.26
C CYS A 123 -4.64 2.12 -14.65
N PRO A 124 -4.57 3.29 -15.33
CA PRO A 124 -5.17 3.48 -16.65
C PRO A 124 -4.21 3.11 -17.79
N ALA A 125 -2.97 2.72 -17.49
CA ALA A 125 -1.96 2.46 -18.53
C ALA A 125 -2.45 1.40 -19.53
N PRO A 126 -2.27 1.62 -20.85
CA PRO A 126 -2.79 0.69 -21.88
C PRO A 126 -2.34 -0.77 -21.71
N LYS A 127 -1.10 -0.97 -21.25
CA LYS A 127 -0.56 -2.32 -20.98
C LYS A 127 -1.26 -3.04 -19.81
N VAL A 128 -1.94 -2.30 -18.93
CA VAL A 128 -2.67 -2.85 -17.79
C VAL A 128 -4.16 -2.88 -18.09
N ALA A 129 -4.76 -1.72 -18.37
CA ALA A 129 -6.20 -1.59 -18.59
C ALA A 129 -6.65 -2.24 -19.91
N GLY A 130 -5.82 -2.21 -20.96
CA GLY A 130 -6.10 -2.88 -22.23
C GLY A 130 -6.16 -4.41 -22.12
N ASN A 131 -5.57 -4.98 -21.07
CA ASN A 131 -5.62 -6.41 -20.77
C ASN A 131 -6.65 -6.76 -19.68
N GLY A 132 -7.58 -5.88 -19.36
CA GLY A 132 -8.66 -6.12 -18.40
C GLY A 132 -8.33 -5.86 -16.93
N GLY A 133 -7.07 -5.56 -16.60
CA GLY A 133 -6.64 -5.23 -15.23
C GLY A 133 -6.72 -3.73 -14.91
N GLY A 134 -6.24 -3.33 -13.72
CA GLY A 134 -6.20 -1.93 -13.31
C GLY A 134 -7.56 -1.26 -13.38
N SER A 135 -7.64 -0.06 -13.95
CA SER A 135 -8.88 0.73 -14.03
C SER A 135 -10.00 0.07 -14.87
N ALA A 136 -9.69 -0.91 -15.72
CA ALA A 136 -10.70 -1.64 -16.46
C ALA A 136 -11.64 -2.44 -15.54
N LEU A 137 -11.14 -2.89 -14.38
CA LEU A 137 -11.93 -3.62 -13.38
C LEU A 137 -13.07 -2.79 -12.80
N MET A 138 -12.98 -1.47 -12.78
CA MET A 138 -14.07 -0.59 -12.32
C MET A 138 -15.32 -0.70 -13.22
N LYS A 139 -15.18 -1.16 -14.46
CA LYS A 139 -16.30 -1.44 -15.38
C LYS A 139 -16.97 -2.80 -15.11
N ASN A 140 -16.33 -3.65 -14.32
CA ASN A 140 -16.83 -4.99 -13.97
C ASN A 140 -16.71 -5.25 -12.46
N PRO A 141 -17.59 -4.66 -11.63
CA PRO A 141 -17.54 -4.81 -10.17
C PRO A 141 -17.64 -6.26 -9.70
N LYS A 142 -18.33 -7.12 -10.46
CA LYS A 142 -18.44 -8.55 -10.15
C LYS A 142 -17.07 -9.22 -10.23
N LEU A 143 -16.35 -9.03 -11.33
CA LEU A 143 -14.98 -9.56 -11.48
C LEU A 143 -14.02 -8.98 -10.45
N ALA A 144 -14.12 -7.67 -10.17
CA ALA A 144 -13.34 -7.04 -9.12
C ALA A 144 -13.54 -7.71 -7.76
N GLY A 145 -14.80 -7.99 -7.38
CA GLY A 145 -15.15 -8.71 -6.15
C GLY A 145 -14.64 -10.15 -6.14
N GLU A 146 -14.70 -10.86 -7.27
CA GLU A 146 -14.16 -12.22 -7.42
C GLU A 146 -12.63 -12.25 -7.22
N ILE A 147 -11.92 -11.27 -7.78
CA ILE A 147 -10.47 -11.10 -7.58
C ILE A 147 -10.15 -10.85 -6.10
N VAL A 148 -10.83 -9.90 -5.47
CA VAL A 148 -10.61 -9.60 -4.04
C VAL A 148 -10.84 -10.84 -3.19
N LYS A 149 -11.95 -11.55 -3.42
CA LYS A 149 -12.27 -12.79 -2.71
C LYS A 149 -11.20 -13.86 -2.92
N ALA A 150 -10.76 -14.08 -4.15
CA ALA A 150 -9.75 -15.08 -4.47
C ALA A 150 -8.41 -14.77 -3.80
N VAL A 151 -7.96 -13.52 -3.85
CA VAL A 151 -6.70 -13.08 -3.23
C VAL A 151 -6.80 -13.17 -1.70
N SER A 152 -7.83 -12.61 -1.08
CA SER A 152 -7.97 -12.60 0.37
C SER A 152 -8.16 -13.99 0.98
N SER A 153 -8.72 -14.94 0.21
CA SER A 153 -8.82 -16.34 0.65
C SER A 153 -7.52 -17.15 0.45
N ALA A 154 -6.55 -16.58 -0.25
CA ALA A 154 -5.31 -17.28 -0.61
C ALA A 154 -4.14 -16.99 0.33
N VAL A 155 -4.26 -15.97 1.20
CA VAL A 155 -3.20 -15.46 2.07
C VAL A 155 -3.75 -15.03 3.44
N ASP A 156 -2.89 -15.07 4.46
CA ASP A 156 -3.26 -14.67 5.82
C ASP A 156 -2.90 -13.21 6.14
N VAL A 157 -2.12 -12.55 5.29
CA VAL A 157 -1.81 -11.12 5.46
C VAL A 157 -2.97 -10.26 4.99
N PRO A 158 -3.15 -9.05 5.56
CA PRO A 158 -4.18 -8.12 5.11
C PRO A 158 -4.11 -7.83 3.62
N VAL A 159 -5.29 -7.77 2.98
CA VAL A 159 -5.42 -7.43 1.56
C VAL A 159 -6.14 -6.09 1.44
N THR A 160 -5.57 -5.18 0.65
CA THR A 160 -6.15 -3.87 0.32
C THR A 160 -6.38 -3.73 -1.17
N VAL A 161 -7.18 -2.77 -1.56
CA VAL A 161 -7.44 -2.43 -2.96
C VAL A 161 -7.22 -0.94 -3.15
N LYS A 162 -6.47 -0.58 -4.20
CA LYS A 162 -6.32 0.80 -4.65
C LYS A 162 -6.96 0.98 -6.02
N PHE A 163 -7.91 1.89 -6.10
CA PHE A 163 -8.60 2.29 -7.34
C PHE A 163 -8.56 3.80 -7.55
#